data_4578e66edf20f00c43dfbc12fa964652
#
_entry.id   4578e66edf20f00c43dfbc12fa964652
#
_cell.length_a   1.000
_cell.length_b   1.000
_cell.length_c   1.000
_cell.angle_alpha   90.00
_cell.angle_beta   90.00
_cell.angle_gamma   90.00
#
_symmetry.space_group_name_H-M   'P 1'
#
loop_
_entity.id
_entity.type
_entity.pdbx_description
1 polymer ?
#
loop_
_entity_poly.entity_id
_entity_poly.type
_entity_poly.pdbx_seq_one_letter_code
_entity_poly.pdbx_strand_id
1 'polypeptide(L)'
;MKTETNRAAKAMKKSILVLNAVVALTMVGCKESPYINVPGDNRFNTDSIPVVVDPQPTPDPEGIAVPPSAINVNQAVDITKKLASGAVTEDRYYIKGWVVGFNRSATFDTDFPKYGNDFVYLSAREDGKGDKQFYAYRVLGRFGAKLPDLECVQLGDFIVISCYTTNYNGTVYESNGLCHITASSNPHFNEMFPFQFPGCPEPAEGELSVTGAEKVSATLANKATSTEEYKIRGVVVSIESLDTSYGNAVFNISDGAGVATCYRLKGKGNNKFTNANQLAVGDTILVNAKIQNYNGTCEPTQGYVAESTNPNF
;
A
#
# COMPACT_ATOMS: atom_id res chain seq x y z
N MET A 1 -39.91 43.29 -9.62
CA MET A 1 -38.99 42.20 -9.28
C MET A 1 -38.56 41.45 -10.55
N LYS A 2 -37.86 42.12 -11.50
CA LYS A 2 -37.38 41.53 -12.79
C LYS A 2 -36.16 42.30 -13.33
N THR A 3 -35.18 42.66 -12.50
CA THR A 3 -34.00 43.43 -12.94
C THR A 3 -32.65 42.99 -12.34
N GLU A 4 -32.59 41.93 -11.54
CA GLU A 4 -31.30 41.49 -10.95
C GLU A 4 -30.69 40.22 -11.56
N THR A 5 -31.44 39.48 -12.37
CA THR A 5 -30.94 38.23 -12.98
C THR A 5 -30.08 38.43 -14.24
N ASN A 6 -29.99 39.65 -14.79
CA ASN A 6 -29.25 39.91 -16.01
C ASN A 6 -27.83 40.49 -15.82
N ARG A 7 -27.40 40.77 -14.60
CA ARG A 7 -26.02 41.23 -14.33
C ARG A 7 -25.02 40.11 -14.05
N ALA A 8 -25.47 38.96 -13.54
CA ALA A 8 -24.59 37.83 -13.27
C ALA A 8 -24.16 37.08 -14.53
N ALA A 9 -25.03 37.01 -15.54
CA ALA A 9 -24.74 36.32 -16.79
C ALA A 9 -23.75 37.06 -17.72
N LYS A 10 -23.52 38.36 -17.51
CA LYS A 10 -22.62 39.19 -18.34
C LYS A 10 -21.19 39.26 -17.79
N ALA A 11 -20.99 38.92 -16.50
CA ALA A 11 -19.67 38.85 -15.88
C ALA A 11 -18.93 37.52 -16.20
N MET A 12 -19.69 36.48 -16.48
CA MET A 12 -19.10 35.14 -16.73
C MET A 12 -18.62 34.87 -18.18
N LYS A 13 -18.94 35.81 -19.11
CA LYS A 13 -18.50 35.71 -20.52
C LYS A 13 -17.22 36.49 -20.85
N LYS A 14 -16.61 37.18 -19.89
CA LYS A 14 -15.38 37.96 -20.13
C LYS A 14 -14.10 37.32 -19.55
N SER A 15 -14.16 36.15 -18.88
CA SER A 15 -13.00 35.49 -18.31
C SER A 15 -12.51 34.27 -19.05
N ILE A 16 -13.01 33.93 -20.23
CA ILE A 16 -12.62 32.76 -21.03
C ILE A 16 -11.91 33.15 -22.33
N LEU A 17 -11.44 34.37 -22.46
CA LEU A 17 -10.78 34.81 -23.69
C LEU A 17 -9.44 35.51 -23.45
N VAL A 18 -8.59 35.01 -22.57
CA VAL A 18 -7.15 35.36 -22.54
C VAL A 18 -6.43 34.20 -21.85
N LEU A 19 -6.14 33.13 -22.55
CA LEU A 19 -4.96 32.30 -22.34
C LEU A 19 -4.77 31.31 -23.51
N ASN A 20 -4.59 31.84 -24.70
CA ASN A 20 -3.88 31.15 -25.78
C ASN A 20 -2.70 32.04 -26.18
N ALA A 21 -1.79 32.28 -25.23
CA ALA A 21 -0.44 32.69 -25.57
C ALA A 21 0.29 31.42 -25.96
N VAL A 22 0.40 31.20 -27.26
CA VAL A 22 1.32 30.27 -27.90
C VAL A 22 2.73 30.66 -27.38
N VAL A 23 3.26 29.91 -26.42
CA VAL A 23 4.69 29.89 -26.18
C VAL A 23 5.26 29.07 -27.34
N ALA A 24 5.66 29.76 -28.40
CA ALA A 24 6.54 29.21 -29.37
C ALA A 24 7.86 28.92 -28.65
N LEU A 25 8.03 27.69 -28.19
CA LEU A 25 9.30 27.16 -27.77
C LEU A 25 10.15 27.15 -29.06
N THR A 26 11.00 28.16 -29.20
CA THR A 26 12.10 28.11 -30.17
C THR A 26 12.92 26.89 -29.77
N MET A 27 12.76 25.81 -30.52
CA MET A 27 13.71 24.73 -30.56
C MET A 27 15.05 25.39 -30.93
N VAL A 28 15.87 25.64 -29.91
CA VAL A 28 17.28 25.83 -30.15
C VAL A 28 17.76 24.51 -30.69
N GLY A 29 17.89 24.47 -32.00
CA GLY A 29 18.43 23.32 -32.71
C GLY A 29 19.72 22.91 -32.00
N CYS A 30 19.81 21.66 -31.64
CA CYS A 30 21.08 21.03 -31.34
C CYS A 30 21.95 21.35 -32.55
N LYS A 31 22.94 22.23 -32.37
CA LYS A 31 24.03 22.37 -33.33
C LYS A 31 24.63 20.98 -33.44
N GLU A 32 24.48 20.39 -34.62
CA GLU A 32 25.23 19.19 -34.99
C GLU A 32 26.68 19.42 -34.59
N SER A 33 27.20 18.50 -33.79
CA SER A 33 28.60 18.50 -33.41
C SER A 33 29.45 18.57 -34.68
N PRO A 34 30.45 19.48 -34.79
CA PRO A 34 31.27 19.61 -36.00
C PRO A 34 32.30 18.47 -36.10
N TYR A 35 31.99 17.28 -35.65
CA TYR A 35 32.86 16.13 -35.83
C TYR A 35 32.64 15.57 -37.24
N ILE A 36 33.49 16.06 -38.13
CA ILE A 36 33.66 15.46 -39.46
C ILE A 36 34.20 14.05 -39.24
N ASN A 37 33.45 13.07 -39.68
CA ASN A 37 33.92 11.69 -39.75
C ASN A 37 35.09 11.63 -40.75
N VAL A 38 36.32 11.63 -40.23
CA VAL A 38 37.52 11.45 -41.07
C VAL A 38 37.73 9.93 -41.16
N PRO A 39 37.59 9.33 -42.35
CA PRO A 39 37.84 7.90 -42.54
C PRO A 39 39.30 7.58 -42.16
N GLY A 40 39.51 6.72 -41.17
CA GLY A 40 40.82 6.30 -40.65
C GLY A 40 41.28 6.95 -39.34
N ASP A 41 40.43 7.75 -38.67
CA ASP A 41 40.73 8.30 -37.38
C ASP A 41 40.33 7.31 -36.26
N ASN A 42 41.28 6.45 -35.84
CA ASN A 42 41.12 5.48 -34.75
C ASN A 42 41.11 6.10 -33.36
N ARG A 43 40.90 7.40 -33.23
CA ARG A 43 40.87 8.08 -31.91
C ARG A 43 39.60 7.78 -31.12
N PHE A 44 38.58 7.21 -31.74
CA PHE A 44 37.39 6.71 -31.07
C PHE A 44 37.48 5.19 -31.03
N ASN A 45 38.23 4.67 -30.07
CA ASN A 45 38.15 3.26 -29.71
C ASN A 45 36.77 3.02 -29.08
N THR A 46 35.83 2.50 -29.86
CA THR A 46 34.48 2.16 -29.37
C THR A 46 34.48 1.04 -28.34
N ASP A 47 35.61 0.38 -28.13
CA ASP A 47 35.78 -0.67 -27.11
C ASP A 47 35.88 -0.12 -25.69
N SER A 48 35.93 1.21 -25.50
CA SER A 48 36.03 1.86 -24.20
C SER A 48 34.85 2.75 -23.82
N ILE A 49 33.70 2.69 -24.52
CA ILE A 49 32.46 3.26 -23.96
C ILE A 49 32.12 2.38 -22.76
N PRO A 50 32.23 2.90 -21.53
CA PRO A 50 31.79 2.12 -20.38
C PRO A 50 30.32 1.77 -20.61
N VAL A 51 30.04 0.49 -20.76
CA VAL A 51 28.66 -0.01 -20.69
C VAL A 51 28.18 0.48 -19.33
N VAL A 52 27.30 1.48 -19.31
CA VAL A 52 26.60 1.90 -18.10
C VAL A 52 25.68 0.72 -17.77
N VAL A 53 26.24 -0.25 -17.06
CA VAL A 53 25.44 -1.33 -16.48
C VAL A 53 24.59 -0.63 -15.45
N ASP A 54 23.28 -0.70 -15.64
CA ASP A 54 22.33 -0.22 -14.64
C ASP A 54 22.73 -0.85 -13.28
N PRO A 55 22.98 -0.05 -12.25
CA PRO A 55 23.51 -0.58 -11.01
C PRO A 55 22.62 -1.70 -10.48
N GLN A 56 23.23 -2.86 -10.23
CA GLN A 56 22.49 -4.03 -9.76
C GLN A 56 21.88 -3.75 -8.37
N PRO A 57 20.68 -4.27 -8.08
CA PRO A 57 20.09 -4.20 -6.77
C PRO A 57 21.05 -4.74 -5.70
N THR A 58 21.06 -4.12 -4.51
CA THR A 58 21.78 -4.69 -3.37
C THR A 58 21.12 -6.01 -2.96
N PRO A 59 21.86 -7.08 -2.70
CA PRO A 59 21.31 -8.34 -2.23
C PRO A 59 20.47 -8.14 -0.95
N ASP A 60 19.42 -8.96 -0.81
CA ASP A 60 18.60 -8.95 0.40
C ASP A 60 19.45 -9.35 1.62
N PRO A 61 19.26 -8.72 2.79
CA PRO A 61 19.95 -9.12 4.01
C PRO A 61 19.57 -10.55 4.42
N GLU A 62 20.54 -11.29 4.97
CA GLU A 62 20.27 -12.62 5.51
C GLU A 62 19.29 -12.57 6.69
N GLY A 63 18.49 -13.63 6.85
CA GLY A 63 17.57 -13.79 7.98
C GLY A 63 16.24 -13.01 7.87
N ILE A 64 16.01 -12.27 6.78
CA ILE A 64 14.74 -11.58 6.55
C ILE A 64 13.78 -12.48 5.78
N ALA A 65 12.57 -12.65 6.30
CA ALA A 65 11.51 -13.44 5.66
C ALA A 65 10.91 -12.68 4.46
N VAL A 66 11.57 -12.77 3.31
CA VAL A 66 11.11 -12.14 2.06
C VAL A 66 10.17 -13.12 1.34
N PRO A 67 8.91 -12.75 1.05
CA PRO A 67 8.02 -13.59 0.25
C PRO A 67 8.62 -13.90 -1.13
N PRO A 68 8.50 -15.14 -1.65
CA PRO A 68 9.04 -15.50 -2.98
C PRO A 68 8.49 -14.66 -4.12
N SER A 69 7.28 -14.13 -3.98
CA SER A 69 6.62 -13.23 -4.94
C SER A 69 7.03 -11.76 -4.80
N ALA A 70 7.90 -11.42 -3.84
CA ALA A 70 8.31 -10.04 -3.64
C ALA A 70 9.14 -9.52 -4.82
N ILE A 71 8.75 -8.36 -5.32
CA ILE A 71 9.46 -7.62 -6.36
C ILE A 71 10.34 -6.52 -5.74
N ASN A 72 11.43 -6.18 -6.40
CA ASN A 72 12.26 -5.06 -5.96
C ASN A 72 11.66 -3.70 -6.39
N VAL A 73 12.21 -2.61 -5.86
CA VAL A 73 11.77 -1.24 -6.15
C VAL A 73 11.77 -0.92 -7.65
N ASN A 74 12.80 -1.34 -8.40
CA ASN A 74 12.88 -1.06 -9.83
C ASN A 74 11.73 -1.71 -10.60
N GLN A 75 11.41 -2.96 -10.28
CA GLN A 75 10.27 -3.68 -10.86
C GLN A 75 8.93 -3.02 -10.47
N ALA A 76 8.78 -2.60 -9.22
CA ALA A 76 7.58 -1.92 -8.74
C ALA A 76 7.35 -0.60 -9.50
N VAL A 77 8.40 0.21 -9.67
CA VAL A 77 8.36 1.45 -10.45
C VAL A 77 8.00 1.17 -11.92
N ASP A 78 8.58 0.13 -12.53
CA ASP A 78 8.31 -0.20 -13.93
C ASP A 78 6.88 -0.69 -14.17
N ILE A 79 6.29 -1.40 -13.21
CA ILE A 79 4.88 -1.79 -13.23
C ILE A 79 4.01 -0.53 -13.09
N THR A 80 4.28 0.28 -12.08
CA THR A 80 3.48 1.46 -11.73
C THR A 80 3.53 2.52 -12.84
N LYS A 81 4.68 2.70 -13.49
CA LYS A 81 4.87 3.64 -14.61
C LYS A 81 3.99 3.34 -15.83
N LYS A 82 3.57 2.08 -16.01
CA LYS A 82 2.69 1.69 -17.13
C LYS A 82 1.23 2.05 -16.90
N LEU A 83 0.86 2.40 -15.65
CA LEU A 83 -0.49 2.82 -15.31
C LEU A 83 -0.76 4.24 -15.83
N ALA A 84 -2.00 4.50 -16.20
CA ALA A 84 -2.46 5.87 -16.41
C ALA A 84 -2.32 6.69 -15.12
N SER A 85 -2.20 8.01 -15.26
CA SER A 85 -2.15 8.91 -14.10
C SER A 85 -3.36 8.71 -13.19
N GLY A 86 -3.13 8.47 -11.91
CA GLY A 86 -4.14 8.19 -10.89
C GLY A 86 -4.71 6.76 -10.89
N ALA A 87 -4.34 5.91 -11.86
CA ALA A 87 -4.76 4.53 -11.85
C ALA A 87 -4.00 3.72 -10.80
N VAL A 88 -4.68 2.70 -10.25
CA VAL A 88 -4.19 1.80 -9.22
C VAL A 88 -4.08 0.38 -9.81
N THR A 89 -3.10 -0.40 -9.37
CA THR A 89 -2.97 -1.81 -9.77
C THR A 89 -4.17 -2.63 -9.28
N GLU A 90 -4.54 -3.64 -10.07
CA GLU A 90 -5.59 -4.61 -9.68
C GLU A 90 -5.12 -5.55 -8.58
N ASP A 91 -3.81 -5.86 -8.58
CA ASP A 91 -3.20 -6.76 -7.61
C ASP A 91 -2.37 -5.99 -6.59
N ARG A 92 -2.29 -6.57 -5.40
CA ARG A 92 -1.42 -6.17 -4.31
C ARG A 92 -0.04 -6.78 -4.53
N TYR A 93 1.02 -6.02 -4.24
CA TYR A 93 2.40 -6.47 -4.38
C TYR A 93 3.12 -6.48 -3.04
N TYR A 94 4.01 -7.45 -2.86
CA TYR A 94 5.10 -7.34 -1.91
C TYR A 94 6.25 -6.61 -2.60
N ILE A 95 6.65 -5.46 -2.06
CA ILE A 95 7.74 -4.65 -2.59
C ILE A 95 8.85 -4.61 -1.55
N LYS A 96 10.06 -5.06 -1.94
CA LYS A 96 11.23 -5.08 -1.09
C LYS A 96 12.20 -3.99 -1.48
N GLY A 97 12.82 -3.35 -0.47
CA GLY A 97 13.81 -2.29 -0.71
C GLY A 97 14.41 -1.72 0.56
N TRP A 98 15.40 -0.89 0.36
CA TRP A 98 16.14 -0.16 1.40
C TRP A 98 15.50 1.20 1.63
N VAL A 99 15.37 1.60 2.88
CA VAL A 99 14.89 2.92 3.27
C VAL A 99 16.01 3.95 3.02
N VAL A 100 15.79 4.83 2.04
CA VAL A 100 16.79 5.82 1.62
C VAL A 100 16.38 7.26 1.89
N GLY A 101 15.17 7.48 2.40
CA GLY A 101 14.69 8.81 2.74
C GLY A 101 13.28 8.82 3.32
N PHE A 102 12.89 9.98 3.82
CA PHE A 102 11.55 10.24 4.36
C PHE A 102 10.97 11.51 3.73
N ASN A 103 9.65 11.53 3.54
CA ASN A 103 8.90 12.71 3.09
C ASN A 103 7.94 13.18 4.18
N ARG A 104 8.46 13.52 5.34
CA ARG A 104 7.71 13.98 6.50
C ARG A 104 7.36 15.45 6.36
N SER A 105 6.07 15.80 6.49
CA SER A 105 5.59 17.19 6.43
C SER A 105 5.99 17.98 7.68
N ALA A 106 5.80 19.30 7.66
CA ALA A 106 6.04 20.14 8.85
C ALA A 106 5.10 19.80 10.04
N THR A 107 3.98 19.14 9.80
CA THR A 107 3.03 18.71 10.85
C THR A 107 3.24 17.25 11.27
N PHE A 108 4.25 16.58 10.71
CA PHE A 108 4.44 15.14 10.90
C PHE A 108 4.52 14.74 12.37
N ASP A 109 5.30 15.44 13.19
CA ASP A 109 5.46 15.12 14.61
C ASP A 109 4.18 15.25 15.42
N THR A 110 3.25 16.10 14.98
CA THR A 110 1.92 16.23 15.57
C THR A 110 0.96 15.16 15.07
N ASP A 111 1.09 14.75 13.81
CA ASP A 111 0.20 13.79 13.16
C ASP A 111 0.60 12.34 13.45
N PHE A 112 1.88 12.06 13.64
CA PHE A 112 2.38 10.71 13.87
C PHE A 112 1.73 10.01 15.08
N PRO A 113 1.61 10.62 16.28
CA PRO A 113 0.94 9.96 17.42
C PRO A 113 -0.51 9.59 17.15
N LYS A 114 -1.17 10.34 16.26
CA LYS A 114 -2.57 10.10 15.89
C LYS A 114 -2.71 8.97 14.86
N TYR A 115 -1.88 8.98 13.83
CA TYR A 115 -2.02 8.07 12.69
C TYR A 115 -1.08 6.87 12.76
N GLY A 116 0.11 7.01 13.37
CA GLY A 116 1.10 5.95 13.52
C GLY A 116 1.59 5.41 12.17
N ASN A 117 1.69 6.26 11.15
CA ASN A 117 2.21 5.90 9.84
C ASN A 117 3.37 6.80 9.44
N ASP A 118 4.22 6.33 8.54
CA ASP A 118 5.38 7.08 8.03
C ASP A 118 5.34 7.21 6.50
N PHE A 119 6.22 8.05 5.98
CA PHE A 119 6.31 8.43 4.57
C PHE A 119 7.72 8.16 4.09
N VAL A 120 7.91 7.01 3.42
CA VAL A 120 9.23 6.40 3.23
C VAL A 120 9.57 6.31 1.75
N TYR A 121 10.80 6.70 1.37
CA TYR A 121 11.36 6.40 0.05
C TYR A 121 12.16 5.11 0.11
N LEU A 122 11.83 4.18 -0.79
CA LEU A 122 12.52 2.92 -0.97
C LEU A 122 13.36 2.92 -2.24
N SER A 123 14.51 2.27 -2.19
CA SER A 123 15.41 2.00 -3.31
C SER A 123 15.73 0.52 -3.38
N ALA A 124 16.05 0.02 -4.59
CA ALA A 124 16.57 -1.33 -4.77
C ALA A 124 18.01 -1.47 -4.25
N ARG A 125 18.67 -0.35 -3.93
CA ARG A 125 20.05 -0.29 -3.42
C ARG A 125 20.09 0.40 -2.08
N GLU A 126 20.95 -0.11 -1.20
CA GLU A 126 21.18 0.45 0.13
C GLU A 126 21.68 1.91 0.08
N ASP A 127 22.57 2.22 -0.89
CA ASP A 127 23.12 3.56 -1.05
C ASP A 127 22.19 4.55 -1.77
N GLY A 128 21.07 4.10 -2.32
CA GLY A 128 20.07 4.90 -3.03
C GLY A 128 20.58 5.59 -4.30
N LYS A 129 21.83 5.32 -4.74
CA LYS A 129 22.46 6.03 -5.85
C LYS A 129 22.09 5.43 -7.20
N GLY A 130 21.66 6.30 -8.11
CA GLY A 130 21.37 5.94 -9.51
C GLY A 130 20.13 5.07 -9.70
N ASP A 131 19.35 4.83 -8.66
CA ASP A 131 18.19 3.98 -8.69
C ASP A 131 16.89 4.76 -8.77
N LYS A 132 15.87 4.05 -9.28
CA LYS A 132 14.48 4.45 -9.14
C LYS A 132 14.09 4.39 -7.68
N GLN A 133 13.24 5.31 -7.26
CA GLN A 133 12.68 5.31 -5.91
C GLN A 133 11.18 5.03 -5.96
N PHE A 134 10.70 4.28 -4.99
CA PHE A 134 9.28 4.01 -4.77
C PHE A 134 8.86 4.71 -3.46
N TYR A 135 7.75 5.42 -3.51
CA TYR A 135 7.24 6.15 -2.35
C TYR A 135 6.23 5.28 -1.59
N ALA A 136 6.64 4.76 -0.45
CA ALA A 136 5.73 4.08 0.48
C ALA A 136 4.95 5.14 1.27
N TYR A 137 3.77 5.51 0.75
CA TYR A 137 2.90 6.54 1.32
C TYR A 137 2.08 5.98 2.47
N ARG A 138 2.17 6.60 3.64
CA ARG A 138 1.46 6.18 4.87
C ARG A 138 1.72 4.73 5.26
N VAL A 139 2.99 4.33 5.26
CA VAL A 139 3.35 2.97 5.66
C VAL A 139 3.08 2.76 7.15
N LEU A 140 2.44 1.65 7.45
CA LEU A 140 2.09 1.17 8.79
C LEU A 140 2.98 0.00 9.21
N GLY A 141 2.92 -0.37 10.47
CA GLY A 141 3.52 -1.59 11.00
C GLY A 141 2.85 -2.86 10.48
N ARG A 142 3.21 -4.02 11.01
CA ARG A 142 2.65 -5.31 10.58
C ARG A 142 1.13 -5.31 10.63
N PHE A 143 0.52 -5.85 9.56
CA PHE A 143 -0.93 -6.00 9.42
C PHE A 143 -1.72 -4.71 9.63
N GLY A 144 -1.13 -3.56 9.24
CA GLY A 144 -1.77 -2.27 9.35
C GLY A 144 -1.82 -1.69 10.78
N ALA A 145 -1.12 -2.29 11.73
CA ALA A 145 -0.98 -1.72 13.06
C ALA A 145 -0.22 -0.38 13.00
N LYS A 146 -0.55 0.54 13.89
CA LYS A 146 0.19 1.79 14.01
C LYS A 146 1.64 1.52 14.41
N LEU A 147 2.58 2.25 13.82
CA LEU A 147 3.95 2.30 14.34
C LEU A 147 3.91 2.98 15.70
N PRO A 148 4.48 2.39 16.75
CA PRO A 148 4.47 2.97 18.09
C PRO A 148 5.38 4.20 18.22
N ASP A 149 6.48 4.22 17.46
CA ASP A 149 7.48 5.27 17.45
C ASP A 149 8.24 5.31 16.11
N LEU A 150 9.10 6.31 15.97
CA LEU A 150 9.89 6.55 14.75
C LEU A 150 11.15 5.67 14.65
N GLU A 151 11.48 4.91 15.69
CA GLU A 151 12.63 4.00 15.69
C GLU A 151 12.29 2.70 14.93
N CYS A 152 11.01 2.45 14.71
CA CYS A 152 10.54 1.30 13.95
C CYS A 152 10.97 1.31 12.47
N VAL A 153 11.26 2.50 11.90
CA VAL A 153 11.72 2.64 10.51
C VAL A 153 12.83 3.69 10.45
N GLN A 154 14.03 3.26 10.07
CA GLN A 154 15.24 4.09 10.04
C GLN A 154 15.86 4.09 8.64
N LEU A 155 16.71 5.09 8.35
CA LEU A 155 17.54 5.08 7.14
C LEU A 155 18.47 3.87 7.15
N GLY A 156 18.56 3.19 6.01
CA GLY A 156 19.36 1.97 5.86
C GLY A 156 18.64 0.69 6.26
N ASP A 157 17.43 0.76 6.80
CA ASP A 157 16.63 -0.45 7.02
C ASP A 157 16.22 -1.08 5.69
N PHE A 158 16.28 -2.40 5.62
CA PHE A 158 15.64 -3.15 4.56
C PHE A 158 14.24 -3.55 5.00
N ILE A 159 13.22 -3.18 4.21
CA ILE A 159 11.84 -3.53 4.52
C ILE A 159 11.15 -4.18 3.33
N VAL A 160 10.19 -5.04 3.64
CA VAL A 160 9.21 -5.56 2.68
C VAL A 160 7.86 -4.99 3.03
N ILE A 161 7.25 -4.29 2.08
CA ILE A 161 5.90 -3.74 2.26
C ILE A 161 4.89 -4.51 1.42
N SER A 162 3.63 -4.55 1.87
CA SER A 162 2.49 -5.04 1.09
C SER A 162 1.56 -3.86 0.78
N CYS A 163 1.29 -3.60 -0.52
CA CYS A 163 0.44 -2.51 -0.96
C CYS A 163 -0.08 -2.70 -2.38
N TYR A 164 -1.13 -1.97 -2.75
CA TYR A 164 -1.39 -1.63 -4.15
C TYR A 164 -0.46 -0.50 -4.58
N THR A 165 -0.26 -0.29 -5.90
CA THR A 165 0.58 0.80 -6.39
C THR A 165 -0.21 1.73 -7.30
N THR A 166 0.16 3.01 -7.33
CA THR A 166 -0.45 4.03 -8.19
C THR A 166 0.58 4.93 -8.83
N ASN A 167 0.29 5.35 -10.07
CA ASN A 167 1.04 6.40 -10.76
C ASN A 167 0.40 7.75 -10.39
N TYR A 168 0.80 8.31 -9.24
CA TYR A 168 0.23 9.57 -8.75
C TYR A 168 0.68 10.74 -9.63
N ASN A 169 -0.28 11.46 -10.21
CA ASN A 169 -0.05 12.59 -11.11
C ASN A 169 0.90 12.34 -12.30
N GLY A 170 1.12 11.07 -12.69
CA GLY A 170 1.97 10.70 -13.80
C GLY A 170 3.49 10.77 -13.54
N THR A 171 3.91 11.13 -12.34
CA THR A 171 5.33 11.37 -12.01
C THR A 171 5.79 10.74 -10.70
N VAL A 172 4.87 10.41 -9.80
CA VAL A 172 5.19 9.78 -8.51
C VAL A 172 4.65 8.35 -8.50
N TYR A 173 5.54 7.39 -8.26
CA TYR A 173 5.21 5.97 -8.19
C TYR A 173 5.15 5.59 -6.72
N GLU A 174 3.93 5.36 -6.23
CA GLU A 174 3.70 5.21 -4.80
C GLU A 174 2.75 4.09 -4.44
N SER A 175 2.72 3.75 -3.14
CA SER A 175 1.72 2.85 -2.59
C SER A 175 0.34 3.52 -2.54
N ASN A 176 -0.70 2.70 -2.71
CA ASN A 176 -2.10 3.10 -2.62
C ASN A 176 -2.85 2.20 -1.62
N GLY A 177 -3.87 2.78 -0.97
CA GLY A 177 -4.65 2.07 0.04
C GLY A 177 -3.83 1.74 1.29
N LEU A 178 -4.16 0.62 1.94
CA LEU A 178 -3.41 0.12 3.09
C LEU A 178 -2.02 -0.34 2.65
N CYS A 179 -0.98 0.34 3.13
CA CYS A 179 0.42 -0.03 2.97
C CYS A 179 0.99 -0.41 4.33
N HIS A 180 1.54 -1.62 4.48
CA HIS A 180 2.10 -2.07 5.74
C HIS A 180 3.38 -2.88 5.56
N ILE A 181 4.25 -2.83 6.56
CA ILE A 181 5.51 -3.59 6.59
C ILE A 181 5.19 -5.04 6.96
N THR A 182 5.66 -5.98 6.14
CA THR A 182 5.53 -7.43 6.40
C THR A 182 6.81 -8.03 6.98
N ALA A 183 7.97 -7.47 6.62
CA ALA A 183 9.28 -7.87 7.16
C ALA A 183 10.21 -6.65 7.23
N SER A 184 11.14 -6.66 8.18
CA SER A 184 12.11 -5.58 8.39
C SER A 184 13.42 -6.12 8.92
N SER A 185 14.55 -5.51 8.50
CA SER A 185 15.86 -5.73 9.10
C SER A 185 16.03 -5.01 10.45
N ASN A 186 15.14 -4.05 10.75
CA ASN A 186 15.20 -3.26 11.97
C ASN A 186 14.87 -4.12 13.21
N PRO A 187 15.80 -4.28 14.16
CA PRO A 187 15.57 -5.08 15.36
C PRO A 187 14.44 -4.53 16.23
N HIS A 188 14.35 -3.18 16.36
CA HIS A 188 13.31 -2.53 17.15
C HIS A 188 11.91 -2.78 16.56
N PHE A 189 11.78 -2.70 15.21
CA PHE A 189 10.51 -3.08 14.56
C PHE A 189 10.12 -4.52 14.88
N ASN A 190 11.07 -5.46 14.84
CA ASN A 190 10.78 -6.87 15.12
C ASN A 190 10.44 -7.12 16.60
N GLU A 191 11.00 -6.34 17.51
CA GLU A 191 10.65 -6.34 18.93
C GLU A 191 9.23 -5.81 19.16
N MET A 192 8.87 -4.70 18.51
CA MET A 192 7.55 -4.07 18.63
C MET A 192 6.45 -4.88 17.94
N PHE A 193 6.78 -5.68 16.93
CA PHE A 193 5.86 -6.54 16.18
C PHE A 193 6.30 -8.02 16.21
N PRO A 194 6.29 -8.66 17.39
CA PRO A 194 6.85 -10.01 17.57
C PRO A 194 5.99 -11.11 16.92
N PHE A 195 4.73 -10.83 16.60
CA PHE A 195 3.83 -11.83 16.03
C PHE A 195 4.35 -12.35 14.69
N GLN A 196 4.64 -13.65 14.65
CA GLN A 196 5.02 -14.36 13.43
C GLN A 196 3.75 -14.89 12.77
N PHE A 197 3.51 -14.48 11.52
CA PHE A 197 2.35 -14.93 10.77
C PHE A 197 2.45 -16.42 10.45
N PRO A 198 1.50 -17.26 10.92
CA PRO A 198 1.61 -18.72 10.75
C PRO A 198 1.33 -19.20 9.32
N GLY A 199 1.02 -18.28 8.41
CA GLY A 199 0.43 -18.59 7.11
C GLY A 199 -1.10 -18.68 7.19
N CYS A 200 -1.77 -18.42 6.07
CA CYS A 200 -3.21 -18.60 5.93
C CYS A 200 -3.45 -19.74 4.94
N PRO A 201 -4.30 -20.73 5.27
CA PRO A 201 -4.69 -21.74 4.29
C PRO A 201 -5.35 -21.10 3.06
N GLU A 202 -5.14 -21.70 1.89
CA GLU A 202 -5.84 -21.29 0.68
C GLU A 202 -7.36 -21.36 0.88
N PRO A 203 -8.12 -20.36 0.41
CA PRO A 203 -9.57 -20.38 0.48
C PRO A 203 -10.16 -21.60 -0.28
N ALA A 204 -11.15 -22.24 0.29
CA ALA A 204 -11.91 -23.27 -0.40
C ALA A 204 -12.81 -22.67 -1.49
N GLU A 205 -13.40 -23.52 -2.32
CA GLU A 205 -14.38 -23.08 -3.33
C GLU A 205 -15.54 -22.31 -2.67
N GLY A 206 -15.83 -21.13 -3.18
CA GLY A 206 -16.85 -20.22 -2.63
C GLY A 206 -16.42 -19.40 -1.42
N GLU A 207 -15.14 -19.46 -1.05
CA GLU A 207 -14.52 -18.58 -0.05
C GLU A 207 -13.64 -17.52 -0.71
N LEU A 208 -13.49 -16.38 -0.07
CA LEU A 208 -12.53 -15.33 -0.42
C LEU A 208 -11.34 -15.39 0.53
N SER A 209 -10.15 -15.07 0.01
CA SER A 209 -9.05 -14.61 0.84
C SER A 209 -9.35 -13.20 1.37
N VAL A 210 -8.56 -12.70 2.32
CA VAL A 210 -8.69 -11.31 2.78
C VAL A 210 -8.40 -10.34 1.64
N THR A 211 -7.37 -10.60 0.83
CA THR A 211 -7.08 -9.82 -0.38
C THR A 211 -8.26 -9.86 -1.38
N GLY A 212 -8.94 -11.00 -1.52
CA GLY A 212 -10.16 -11.12 -2.32
C GLY A 212 -11.30 -10.24 -1.78
N ALA A 213 -11.48 -10.20 -0.47
CA ALA A 213 -12.45 -9.32 0.18
C ALA A 213 -12.11 -7.83 0.00
N GLU A 214 -10.82 -7.44 0.04
CA GLU A 214 -10.38 -6.08 -0.28
C GLU A 214 -10.77 -5.67 -1.72
N LYS A 215 -10.62 -6.59 -2.69
CA LYS A 215 -11.04 -6.33 -4.09
C LYS A 215 -12.54 -6.08 -4.19
N VAL A 216 -13.37 -6.86 -3.49
CA VAL A 216 -14.82 -6.61 -3.41
C VAL A 216 -15.09 -5.25 -2.78
N SER A 217 -14.45 -4.94 -1.65
CA SER A 217 -14.59 -3.65 -0.97
C SER A 217 -14.26 -2.47 -1.87
N ALA A 218 -13.20 -2.58 -2.69
CA ALA A 218 -12.76 -1.54 -3.61
C ALA A 218 -13.79 -1.20 -4.71
N THR A 219 -14.71 -2.12 -5.03
CA THR A 219 -15.81 -1.87 -5.99
C THR A 219 -16.97 -1.09 -5.39
N LEU A 220 -17.04 -0.99 -4.06
CA LEU A 220 -18.12 -0.33 -3.34
C LEU A 220 -17.82 1.16 -3.16
N ALA A 221 -18.86 1.99 -3.24
CA ALA A 221 -18.75 3.39 -2.85
C ALA A 221 -18.36 3.52 -1.37
N ASN A 222 -17.73 4.63 -1.01
CA ASN A 222 -17.37 4.89 0.39
C ASN A 222 -18.59 4.77 1.31
N LYS A 223 -18.45 4.00 2.39
CA LYS A 223 -19.48 3.63 3.38
C LYS A 223 -20.62 2.77 2.83
N ALA A 224 -20.53 2.31 1.60
CA ALA A 224 -21.48 1.32 1.07
C ALA A 224 -21.14 -0.08 1.59
N THR A 225 -22.17 -0.87 1.81
CA THR A 225 -22.08 -2.28 2.22
C THR A 225 -22.61 -3.16 1.08
N SER A 226 -21.98 -4.30 0.84
CA SER A 226 -22.43 -5.27 -0.16
C SER A 226 -23.84 -5.78 0.13
N THR A 227 -24.58 -6.13 -0.92
CA THR A 227 -25.87 -6.85 -0.79
C THR A 227 -25.65 -8.30 -0.38
N GLU A 228 -24.61 -8.90 -0.92
CA GLU A 228 -24.24 -10.30 -0.70
C GLU A 228 -23.44 -10.49 0.58
N GLU A 229 -23.58 -11.66 1.20
CA GLU A 229 -22.71 -12.16 2.25
C GLU A 229 -21.56 -12.97 1.61
N TYR A 230 -20.38 -12.85 2.19
CA TYR A 230 -19.18 -13.53 1.74
C TYR A 230 -18.58 -14.36 2.86
N LYS A 231 -18.02 -15.51 2.49
CA LYS A 231 -17.17 -16.32 3.36
C LYS A 231 -15.73 -15.87 3.16
N ILE A 232 -15.10 -15.37 4.21
CA ILE A 232 -13.76 -14.80 4.15
C ILE A 232 -12.86 -15.59 5.09
N ARG A 233 -11.80 -16.21 4.54
CA ARG A 233 -10.78 -16.93 5.32
C ARG A 233 -9.61 -16.04 5.62
N GLY A 234 -9.16 -16.06 6.88
CA GLY A 234 -8.03 -15.27 7.33
C GLY A 234 -7.50 -15.72 8.69
N VAL A 235 -6.37 -15.17 9.07
CA VAL A 235 -5.77 -15.34 10.40
C VAL A 235 -6.01 -14.08 11.20
N VAL A 236 -6.45 -14.22 12.46
CA VAL A 236 -6.59 -13.10 13.40
C VAL A 236 -5.22 -12.54 13.73
N VAL A 237 -4.98 -11.27 13.40
CA VAL A 237 -3.67 -10.61 13.58
C VAL A 237 -3.68 -9.55 14.67
N SER A 238 -4.86 -9.06 15.05
CA SER A 238 -5.05 -8.21 16.23
C SER A 238 -6.50 -8.27 16.70
N ILE A 239 -6.73 -8.01 17.98
CA ILE A 239 -8.06 -7.88 18.58
C ILE A 239 -8.14 -6.50 19.21
N GLU A 240 -9.03 -5.65 18.71
CA GLU A 240 -9.25 -4.30 19.23
C GLU A 240 -10.19 -4.35 20.45
N SER A 241 -11.25 -5.14 20.37
CA SER A 241 -12.18 -5.37 21.46
C SER A 241 -12.93 -6.69 21.30
N LEU A 242 -13.20 -7.35 22.42
CA LEU A 242 -14.16 -8.43 22.52
C LEU A 242 -15.08 -8.12 23.72
N ASP A 243 -16.33 -7.80 23.40
CA ASP A 243 -17.33 -7.43 24.40
C ASP A 243 -18.33 -8.57 24.59
N THR A 244 -18.24 -9.25 25.73
CA THR A 244 -19.13 -10.37 26.08
C THR A 244 -20.54 -9.92 26.45
N SER A 245 -20.73 -8.64 26.85
CA SER A 245 -22.06 -8.11 27.18
C SER A 245 -22.89 -7.93 25.91
N TYR A 246 -22.32 -7.30 24.89
CA TYR A 246 -22.94 -7.22 23.57
C TYR A 246 -22.74 -8.49 22.75
N GLY A 247 -21.71 -9.28 23.09
CA GLY A 247 -21.39 -10.55 22.45
C GLY A 247 -20.81 -10.41 21.05
N ASN A 248 -20.05 -9.35 20.82
CA ASN A 248 -19.38 -9.11 19.53
C ASN A 248 -17.92 -8.72 19.73
N ALA A 249 -17.15 -8.79 18.65
CA ALA A 249 -15.74 -8.43 18.65
C ALA A 249 -15.38 -7.53 17.45
N VAL A 250 -14.38 -6.66 17.66
CA VAL A 250 -13.69 -5.91 16.60
C VAL A 250 -12.25 -6.41 16.57
N PHE A 251 -11.82 -6.90 15.41
CA PHE A 251 -10.52 -7.53 15.23
C PHE A 251 -10.09 -7.48 13.78
N ASN A 252 -8.79 -7.57 13.52
CA ASN A 252 -8.23 -7.61 12.18
C ASN A 252 -7.86 -9.03 11.79
N ILE A 253 -8.14 -9.37 10.53
CA ILE A 253 -7.72 -10.62 9.89
C ILE A 253 -6.81 -10.33 8.70
N SER A 254 -5.92 -11.27 8.40
CA SER A 254 -5.02 -11.19 7.25
C SER A 254 -4.86 -12.55 6.58
N ASP A 255 -4.55 -12.52 5.27
CA ASP A 255 -4.02 -13.65 4.51
C ASP A 255 -2.49 -13.56 4.32
N GLY A 256 -1.84 -12.61 5.01
CA GLY A 256 -0.42 -12.29 4.89
C GLY A 256 -0.17 -11.08 3.99
N ALA A 257 -0.99 -10.86 2.98
CA ALA A 257 -0.90 -9.74 2.04
C ALA A 257 -1.92 -8.64 2.37
N GLY A 258 -3.21 -8.97 2.39
CA GLY A 258 -4.30 -8.07 2.72
C GLY A 258 -4.61 -8.04 4.21
N VAL A 259 -5.34 -7.00 4.64
CA VAL A 259 -5.86 -6.87 6.01
C VAL A 259 -7.28 -6.33 5.96
N ALA A 260 -8.19 -6.96 6.70
CA ALA A 260 -9.57 -6.51 6.85
C ALA A 260 -9.94 -6.36 8.32
N THR A 261 -10.70 -5.30 8.65
CA THR A 261 -11.20 -5.05 10.00
C THR A 261 -12.58 -5.65 10.17
N CYS A 262 -12.69 -6.77 10.85
CA CYS A 262 -13.96 -7.39 11.21
C CYS A 262 -14.67 -6.53 12.27
N TYR A 263 -15.74 -5.85 11.88
CA TYR A 263 -16.41 -4.89 12.75
C TYR A 263 -17.67 -5.47 13.40
N ARG A 264 -17.61 -5.60 14.72
CA ARG A 264 -18.72 -6.06 15.59
C ARG A 264 -19.29 -7.41 15.14
N LEU A 265 -18.43 -8.33 14.71
CA LEU A 265 -18.86 -9.68 14.37
C LEU A 265 -19.20 -10.47 15.63
N LYS A 266 -20.16 -11.39 15.47
CA LYS A 266 -20.54 -12.33 16.53
C LYS A 266 -19.72 -13.62 16.44
N GLY A 267 -19.85 -14.47 17.44
CA GLY A 267 -19.25 -15.79 17.48
C GLY A 267 -20.03 -16.83 16.68
N LYS A 268 -19.75 -18.10 16.89
CA LYS A 268 -20.23 -19.26 16.15
C LYS A 268 -21.75 -19.26 15.93
N GLY A 269 -22.16 -19.44 14.70
CA GLY A 269 -23.57 -19.50 14.33
C GLY A 269 -24.35 -18.23 14.65
N ASN A 270 -23.71 -17.08 14.61
CA ASN A 270 -24.28 -15.76 14.94
C ASN A 270 -24.68 -15.60 16.44
N ASN A 271 -24.14 -16.46 17.31
CA ASN A 271 -24.33 -16.34 18.74
C ASN A 271 -23.39 -15.29 19.34
N LYS A 272 -23.66 -14.88 20.58
CA LYS A 272 -22.79 -13.98 21.32
C LYS A 272 -21.46 -14.66 21.65
N PHE A 273 -20.35 -13.91 21.61
CA PHE A 273 -19.16 -14.29 22.36
C PHE A 273 -19.50 -14.25 23.86
N THR A 274 -19.21 -15.31 24.56
CA THR A 274 -19.50 -15.44 26.01
C THR A 274 -18.23 -15.40 26.86
N ASN A 275 -17.06 -15.58 26.20
CA ASN A 275 -15.76 -15.61 26.86
C ASN A 275 -14.71 -14.97 25.94
N ALA A 276 -13.81 -14.17 26.50
CA ALA A 276 -12.71 -13.54 25.78
C ALA A 276 -11.76 -14.57 25.14
N ASN A 277 -11.64 -15.77 25.69
CA ASN A 277 -10.78 -16.83 25.16
C ASN A 277 -11.29 -17.50 23.88
N GLN A 278 -12.49 -17.14 23.39
CA GLN A 278 -13.06 -17.72 22.18
C GLN A 278 -12.44 -17.15 20.89
N LEU A 279 -11.61 -16.12 21.00
CA LEU A 279 -10.88 -15.53 19.87
C LEU A 279 -9.48 -15.13 20.36
N ALA A 280 -8.46 -15.53 19.59
CA ALA A 280 -7.06 -15.20 19.92
C ALA A 280 -6.28 -14.82 18.65
N VAL A 281 -5.25 -14.00 18.81
CA VAL A 281 -4.28 -13.71 17.73
C VAL A 281 -3.59 -15.02 17.33
N GLY A 282 -3.53 -15.28 16.04
CA GLY A 282 -3.03 -16.53 15.48
C GLY A 282 -4.11 -17.54 15.10
N ASP A 283 -5.36 -17.36 15.54
CA ASP A 283 -6.46 -18.21 15.12
C ASP A 283 -6.71 -18.10 13.61
N THR A 284 -6.77 -19.21 12.90
CA THR A 284 -7.32 -19.25 11.55
C THR A 284 -8.84 -19.32 11.64
N ILE A 285 -9.52 -18.40 10.98
CA ILE A 285 -10.98 -18.32 11.03
C ILE A 285 -11.61 -18.23 9.66
N LEU A 286 -12.88 -18.61 9.60
CA LEU A 286 -13.80 -18.33 8.49
C LEU A 286 -14.88 -17.38 9.00
N VAL A 287 -15.01 -16.21 8.41
CA VAL A 287 -16.08 -15.25 8.70
C VAL A 287 -17.16 -15.35 7.62
N ASN A 288 -18.44 -15.31 8.02
CA ASN A 288 -19.56 -15.09 7.11
C ASN A 288 -20.12 -13.69 7.38
N ALA A 289 -19.94 -12.76 6.44
CA ALA A 289 -20.26 -11.36 6.66
C ALA A 289 -20.51 -10.61 5.33
N LYS A 290 -21.22 -9.50 5.42
CA LYS A 290 -21.20 -8.50 4.36
C LYS A 290 -19.88 -7.73 4.39
N ILE A 291 -19.51 -7.17 3.24
CA ILE A 291 -18.30 -6.35 3.12
C ILE A 291 -18.72 -4.89 2.99
N GLN A 292 -18.14 -4.02 3.79
CA GLN A 292 -18.27 -2.57 3.70
C GLN A 292 -16.95 -1.95 3.24
N ASN A 293 -17.03 -0.93 2.39
CA ASN A 293 -15.92 -0.02 2.14
C ASN A 293 -15.99 1.12 3.15
N TYR A 294 -15.27 1.04 4.24
CA TYR A 294 -15.24 2.11 5.24
C TYR A 294 -13.99 2.97 5.08
N ASN A 295 -14.15 4.12 4.39
CA ASN A 295 -13.06 5.08 4.11
C ASN A 295 -11.83 4.44 3.43
N GLY A 296 -12.07 3.50 2.51
CA GLY A 296 -11.00 2.78 1.79
C GLY A 296 -10.47 1.54 2.51
N THR A 297 -11.01 1.21 3.70
CA THR A 297 -10.69 -0.02 4.42
C THR A 297 -11.76 -1.08 4.14
N CYS A 298 -11.34 -2.32 3.90
CA CYS A 298 -12.23 -3.47 3.83
C CYS A 298 -12.71 -3.81 5.24
N GLU A 299 -14.04 -3.73 5.44
CA GLU A 299 -14.65 -3.98 6.73
C GLU A 299 -15.75 -5.05 6.63
N PRO A 300 -15.43 -6.35 6.89
CA PRO A 300 -16.45 -7.37 7.13
C PRO A 300 -17.34 -6.99 8.31
N THR A 301 -18.66 -6.90 8.07
CA THR A 301 -19.64 -6.41 9.04
C THR A 301 -20.95 -7.17 8.94
N GLN A 302 -21.85 -7.00 9.88
CA GLN A 302 -23.18 -7.65 9.90
C GLN A 302 -23.11 -9.18 9.76
N GLY A 303 -22.14 -9.79 10.45
CA GLY A 303 -21.84 -11.21 10.30
C GLY A 303 -21.33 -11.86 11.57
N TYR A 304 -20.70 -13.01 11.38
CA TYR A 304 -20.22 -13.85 12.49
C TYR A 304 -18.99 -14.67 12.07
N VAL A 305 -18.25 -15.14 13.05
CA VAL A 305 -17.19 -16.14 12.85
C VAL A 305 -17.87 -17.51 12.71
N ALA A 306 -17.73 -18.14 11.54
CA ALA A 306 -18.36 -19.44 11.25
C ALA A 306 -17.49 -20.60 11.75
N GLU A 307 -16.17 -20.50 11.58
CA GLU A 307 -15.17 -21.50 11.97
C GLU A 307 -13.99 -20.83 12.65
N SER A 308 -13.31 -21.55 13.53
CA SER A 308 -12.08 -21.12 14.16
C SER A 308 -11.22 -22.34 14.54
N THR A 309 -9.90 -22.18 14.47
CA THR A 309 -8.93 -23.14 15.03
C THR A 309 -8.80 -23.01 16.55
N ASN A 310 -9.44 -22.00 17.16
CA ASN A 310 -9.42 -21.82 18.61
C ASN A 310 -10.17 -22.96 19.32
N PRO A 311 -9.54 -23.67 20.26
CA PRO A 311 -10.18 -24.80 20.94
C PRO A 311 -11.37 -24.39 21.84
N ASN A 312 -11.50 -23.11 22.19
CA ASN A 312 -12.58 -22.57 23.03
C ASN A 312 -13.74 -21.97 22.20
N PHE A 313 -13.68 -22.03 20.86
CA PHE A 313 -14.67 -21.43 19.97
C PHE A 313 -15.97 -22.27 19.80
#